data_a82672332d1a05208d24dbfe77a18987
#
_entry.id   a82672332d1a05208d24dbfe77a18987
#
_cell.length_a   1.000
_cell.length_b   1.000
_cell.length_c   1.000
_cell.angle_alpha   90.00
_cell.angle_beta   90.00
_cell.angle_gamma   90.00
#
_symmetry.space_group_name_H-M   'P 1'
#
loop_
_entity.id
_entity.type
_entity.pdbx_description
1 polymer ?
#
loop_
_entity_poly.entity_id
_entity_poly.type
_entity_poly.pdbx_seq_one_letter_code
_entity_poly.pdbx_strand_id
1 'polypeptide(L)'
;MNYLKLVHLFLAVTMMGTVMISCVKKEAPVRFAIASDFHAPDVPGGKERVETFIKAASDENVDFIIELGDFCRLDSASQVYRDVWNSFKGEKHHAIGNHDLDRYSVDEYVVGMGMPNRYYSFDKGNFHFVVLDGNNYSDGEEIHHYDHANYGKYPLSNHSYMDKEQMEWLEKDLASTDLKTVLLSHQSLE
;
A
#
# COMPACT_ATOMS: atom_id res chain seq x y z
N MET A 1 -90.92 13.86 -12.66
CA MET A 1 -90.07 14.54 -11.68
C MET A 1 -88.98 13.57 -11.22
N ASN A 2 -87.82 13.65 -11.83
CA ASN A 2 -86.75 12.65 -11.69
C ASN A 2 -85.71 13.18 -10.68
N TYR A 3 -85.46 12.41 -9.66
CA TYR A 3 -84.34 12.66 -8.71
C TYR A 3 -83.11 11.91 -9.16
N LEU A 4 -82.14 12.69 -9.62
CA LEU A 4 -80.79 12.19 -9.94
C LEU A 4 -80.03 11.95 -8.65
N LYS A 5 -79.70 10.68 -8.34
CA LYS A 5 -78.84 10.34 -7.22
C LYS A 5 -77.40 10.43 -7.67
N LEU A 6 -76.72 11.38 -7.12
CA LEU A 6 -75.25 11.55 -7.30
C LEU A 6 -74.51 10.52 -6.46
N VAL A 7 -73.88 9.56 -7.08
CA VAL A 7 -73.04 8.58 -6.39
C VAL A 7 -71.60 9.16 -6.37
N HIS A 8 -71.16 9.53 -5.14
CA HIS A 8 -69.76 9.95 -4.92
C HIS A 8 -68.90 8.68 -4.80
N LEU A 9 -68.10 8.39 -5.82
CA LEU A 9 -67.07 7.37 -5.77
C LEU A 9 -65.82 7.94 -5.07
N PHE A 10 -65.60 7.56 -3.82
CA PHE A 10 -64.37 7.87 -3.13
C PHE A 10 -63.27 6.92 -3.66
N LEU A 11 -62.36 7.44 -4.49
CA LEU A 11 -61.17 6.75 -4.86
C LEU A 11 -60.11 6.91 -3.73
N ALA A 12 -59.97 5.89 -2.90
CA ALA A 12 -58.91 5.85 -1.90
C ALA A 12 -57.60 5.43 -2.65
N VAL A 13 -56.76 6.40 -2.94
CA VAL A 13 -55.40 6.15 -3.43
C VAL A 13 -54.57 5.75 -2.20
N THR A 14 -54.39 4.47 -1.96
CA THR A 14 -53.40 3.96 -1.01
C THR A 14 -52.02 4.13 -1.65
N MET A 15 -51.32 5.19 -1.26
CA MET A 15 -49.91 5.42 -1.60
C MET A 15 -49.07 4.44 -0.79
N MET A 16 -48.80 3.28 -1.38
CA MET A 16 -47.90 2.28 -0.79
C MET A 16 -46.46 2.80 -0.97
N GLY A 17 -46.01 3.58 -0.01
CA GLY A 17 -44.63 4.02 0.06
C GLY A 17 -43.73 2.82 0.30
N THR A 18 -43.10 2.32 -0.76
CA THR A 18 -41.99 1.37 -0.67
C THR A 18 -40.85 2.06 0.06
N VAL A 19 -40.71 1.81 1.36
CA VAL A 19 -39.49 2.16 2.11
C VAL A 19 -38.38 1.24 1.58
N MET A 20 -37.60 1.76 0.66
CA MET A 20 -36.34 1.14 0.26
C MET A 20 -35.39 1.22 1.47
N ILE A 21 -35.41 0.20 2.30
CA ILE A 21 -34.37 0.00 3.30
C ILE A 21 -33.11 -0.32 2.52
N SER A 22 -32.31 0.71 2.24
CA SER A 22 -30.96 0.54 1.75
C SER A 22 -30.18 -0.19 2.85
N CYS A 23 -30.01 -1.49 2.69
CA CYS A 23 -29.11 -2.28 3.53
C CYS A 23 -27.69 -1.78 3.21
N VAL A 24 -27.23 -0.76 3.93
CA VAL A 24 -25.82 -0.37 3.91
C VAL A 24 -25.06 -1.58 4.41
N LYS A 25 -24.51 -2.35 3.49
CA LYS A 25 -23.63 -3.47 3.80
C LYS A 25 -22.46 -2.88 4.58
N LYS A 26 -22.42 -3.12 5.89
CA LYS A 26 -21.27 -2.70 6.71
C LYS A 26 -20.08 -3.46 6.18
N GLU A 27 -19.22 -2.76 5.47
CA GLU A 27 -17.99 -3.35 4.95
C GLU A 27 -17.14 -3.84 6.12
N ALA A 28 -16.53 -5.01 5.93
CA ALA A 28 -15.61 -5.55 6.92
C ALA A 28 -14.40 -4.59 7.05
N PRO A 29 -13.91 -4.33 8.25
CA PRO A 29 -12.73 -3.49 8.43
C PRO A 29 -11.52 -4.18 7.79
N VAL A 30 -10.70 -3.42 7.07
CA VAL A 30 -9.42 -3.89 6.56
C VAL A 30 -8.43 -3.91 7.72
N ARG A 31 -7.75 -5.04 7.89
CA ARG A 31 -6.72 -5.25 8.92
C ARG A 31 -5.40 -5.55 8.24
N PHE A 32 -4.36 -4.83 8.58
CA PHE A 32 -3.03 -5.10 8.05
C PHE A 32 -1.96 -4.90 9.12
N ALA A 33 -0.83 -5.54 8.93
CA ALA A 33 0.34 -5.33 9.76
C ALA A 33 1.44 -4.66 8.94
N ILE A 34 2.08 -3.68 9.55
CA ILE A 34 3.12 -2.86 8.95
C ILE A 34 4.40 -2.93 9.78
N ALA A 35 5.53 -3.04 9.12
CA ALA A 35 6.85 -2.94 9.71
C ALA A 35 7.79 -2.16 8.80
N SER A 36 8.93 -1.75 9.33
CA SER A 36 10.00 -1.07 8.61
C SER A 36 11.34 -1.41 9.28
N ASP A 37 12.44 -1.21 8.55
CA ASP A 37 13.79 -1.21 9.13
C ASP A 37 14.18 -2.52 9.85
N PHE A 38 13.90 -3.64 9.25
CA PHE A 38 14.37 -4.92 9.78
C PHE A 38 15.89 -5.03 9.73
N HIS A 39 16.53 -4.44 8.70
CA HIS A 39 17.96 -4.47 8.49
C HIS A 39 18.58 -5.87 8.67
N ALA A 40 17.94 -6.86 8.14
CA ALA A 40 18.42 -8.23 8.22
C ALA A 40 19.41 -8.55 7.08
N PRO A 41 20.61 -9.01 7.35
CA PRO A 41 21.17 -9.53 8.59
C PRO A 41 21.97 -8.52 9.44
N ASP A 42 22.01 -7.24 9.07
CA ASP A 42 22.97 -6.26 9.57
C ASP A 42 22.75 -5.91 11.06
N VAL A 43 21.50 -6.00 11.52
CA VAL A 43 21.16 -5.77 12.93
C VAL A 43 20.89 -7.11 13.64
N PRO A 44 21.49 -7.34 14.84
CA PRO A 44 21.28 -8.56 15.60
C PRO A 44 19.81 -8.86 15.87
N GLY A 45 19.45 -10.16 15.84
CA GLY A 45 18.07 -10.60 16.09
C GLY A 45 17.12 -10.36 14.89
N GLY A 46 17.64 -10.14 13.69
CA GLY A 46 16.84 -9.89 12.50
C GLY A 46 15.82 -11.00 12.22
N LYS A 47 16.25 -12.25 12.33
CA LYS A 47 15.37 -13.40 12.07
C LYS A 47 14.22 -13.45 13.09
N GLU A 48 14.52 -13.34 14.37
CA GLU A 48 13.54 -13.37 15.45
C GLU A 48 12.54 -12.20 15.33
N ARG A 49 12.98 -11.03 14.85
CA ARG A 49 12.07 -9.90 14.61
C ARG A 49 11.09 -10.20 13.48
N VAL A 50 11.57 -10.72 12.35
CA VAL A 50 10.70 -11.10 11.23
C VAL A 50 9.74 -12.22 11.65
N GLU A 51 10.23 -13.27 12.33
CA GLU A 51 9.40 -14.37 12.85
C GLU A 51 8.32 -13.86 13.80
N THR A 52 8.67 -12.96 14.73
CA THR A 52 7.72 -12.37 15.69
C THR A 52 6.65 -11.56 14.97
N PHE A 53 7.03 -10.76 13.97
CA PHE A 53 6.11 -9.99 13.15
C PHE A 53 5.14 -10.90 12.38
N ILE A 54 5.65 -11.91 11.68
CA ILE A 54 4.84 -12.86 10.92
C ILE A 54 3.88 -13.64 11.83
N LYS A 55 4.37 -14.05 13.01
CA LYS A 55 3.51 -14.72 13.99
C LYS A 55 2.38 -13.81 14.46
N ALA A 56 2.67 -12.58 14.84
CA ALA A 56 1.66 -11.63 15.31
C ALA A 56 0.63 -11.33 14.23
N ALA A 57 1.07 -11.08 13.00
CA ALA A 57 0.19 -10.84 11.86
C ALA A 57 -0.73 -12.04 11.57
N SER A 58 -0.19 -13.27 11.71
CA SER A 58 -0.96 -14.50 11.50
C SER A 58 -1.97 -14.75 12.62
N ASP A 59 -1.58 -14.55 13.88
CA ASP A 59 -2.46 -14.72 15.05
C ASP A 59 -3.65 -13.74 15.00
N GLU A 60 -3.40 -12.53 14.51
CA GLU A 60 -4.40 -11.47 14.34
C GLU A 60 -5.25 -11.61 13.06
N ASN A 61 -4.95 -12.58 12.20
CA ASN A 61 -5.64 -12.83 10.93
C ASN A 61 -5.78 -11.55 10.09
N VAL A 62 -4.67 -10.84 9.87
CA VAL A 62 -4.67 -9.65 9.04
C VAL A 62 -4.86 -9.99 7.56
N ASP A 63 -5.45 -9.08 6.78
CA ASP A 63 -5.72 -9.27 5.36
C ASP A 63 -4.44 -9.27 4.52
N PHE A 64 -3.46 -8.44 4.93
CA PHE A 64 -2.14 -8.37 4.29
C PHE A 64 -1.06 -7.88 5.27
N ILE A 65 0.17 -8.06 4.88
CA ILE A 65 1.33 -7.47 5.55
C ILE A 65 2.09 -6.58 4.56
N ILE A 66 2.72 -5.54 5.09
CA ILE A 66 3.61 -4.69 4.32
C ILE A 66 4.85 -4.33 5.12
N GLU A 67 5.98 -4.36 4.44
CA GLU A 67 7.27 -3.91 4.91
C GLU A 67 7.63 -2.63 4.15
N LEU A 68 8.03 -1.57 4.87
CA LEU A 68 8.22 -0.24 4.31
C LEU A 68 9.68 0.10 3.98
N GLY A 69 10.49 -0.89 3.70
CA GLY A 69 11.87 -0.71 3.26
C GLY A 69 12.91 -1.01 4.35
N ASP A 70 14.16 -1.12 3.91
CA ASP A 70 15.30 -1.55 4.71
C ASP A 70 15.09 -2.96 5.31
N PHE A 71 14.62 -3.87 4.45
CA PHE A 71 14.27 -5.22 4.87
C PHE A 71 15.48 -6.14 4.94
N CYS A 72 16.00 -6.57 3.81
CA CYS A 72 17.12 -7.49 3.75
C CYS A 72 17.83 -7.49 2.40
N ARG A 73 19.04 -8.05 2.38
CA ARG A 73 19.80 -8.22 1.14
C ARG A 73 19.24 -9.33 0.27
N LEU A 74 19.58 -9.30 -1.02
CA LEU A 74 19.19 -10.34 -1.98
C LEU A 74 20.14 -11.56 -2.01
N ASP A 75 21.22 -11.52 -1.24
CA ASP A 75 22.20 -12.60 -1.18
C ASP A 75 21.63 -13.90 -0.57
N SER A 76 22.38 -14.99 -0.70
CA SER A 76 21.97 -16.29 -0.19
C SER A 76 21.93 -16.37 1.35
N ALA A 77 22.74 -15.56 2.04
CA ALA A 77 22.74 -15.50 3.50
C ALA A 77 21.43 -14.86 4.03
N SER A 78 20.84 -13.98 3.24
CA SER A 78 19.59 -13.31 3.57
C SER A 78 18.33 -14.07 3.13
N GLN A 79 18.49 -15.21 2.42
CA GLN A 79 17.34 -16.01 1.97
C GLN A 79 16.42 -16.43 3.13
N VAL A 80 16.99 -16.73 4.29
CA VAL A 80 16.22 -17.14 5.48
C VAL A 80 15.19 -16.09 5.91
N TYR A 81 15.48 -14.80 5.75
CA TYR A 81 14.55 -13.72 6.10
C TYR A 81 13.40 -13.63 5.10
N ARG A 82 13.72 -13.77 3.81
CA ARG A 82 12.71 -13.83 2.75
C ARG A 82 11.82 -15.07 2.87
N ASP A 83 12.38 -16.21 3.27
CA ASP A 83 11.62 -17.44 3.51
C ASP A 83 10.65 -17.28 4.68
N VAL A 84 11.09 -16.66 5.79
CA VAL A 84 10.22 -16.35 6.93
C VAL A 84 9.10 -15.38 6.50
N TRP A 85 9.42 -14.30 5.81
CA TRP A 85 8.43 -13.36 5.27
C TRP A 85 7.40 -14.08 4.37
N ASN A 86 7.89 -14.92 3.47
CA ASN A 86 7.06 -15.67 2.54
C ASN A 86 6.24 -16.78 3.21
N SER A 87 6.48 -17.11 4.47
CA SER A 87 5.65 -18.05 5.22
C SER A 87 4.27 -17.50 5.58
N PHE A 88 4.09 -16.16 5.58
CA PHE A 88 2.77 -15.55 5.74
C PHE A 88 1.86 -15.97 4.58
N LYS A 89 0.60 -16.35 4.89
CA LYS A 89 -0.33 -16.94 3.90
C LYS A 89 -1.21 -15.92 3.17
N GLY A 90 -1.27 -14.67 3.69
CA GLY A 90 -2.00 -13.58 3.05
C GLY A 90 -1.16 -12.85 2.00
N GLU A 91 -1.70 -11.74 1.52
CA GLU A 91 -1.00 -10.82 0.61
C GLU A 91 0.21 -10.19 1.32
N LYS A 92 1.27 -9.98 0.55
CA LYS A 92 2.53 -9.41 1.03
C LYS A 92 2.96 -8.29 0.10
N HIS A 93 3.33 -7.17 0.69
CA HIS A 93 3.77 -5.98 -0.02
C HIS A 93 5.11 -5.49 0.52
N HIS A 94 5.85 -4.79 -0.33
CA HIS A 94 7.12 -4.17 0.00
C HIS A 94 7.15 -2.73 -0.53
N ALA A 95 7.73 -1.82 0.24
CA ALA A 95 8.31 -0.59 -0.27
C ALA A 95 9.83 -0.74 -0.29
N ILE A 96 10.52 0.12 -0.99
CA ILE A 96 11.98 0.12 -1.06
C ILE A 96 12.52 1.15 -0.07
N GLY A 97 13.44 0.73 0.79
CA GLY A 97 14.24 1.61 1.63
C GLY A 97 15.58 1.96 0.99
N ASN A 98 16.27 2.95 1.55
CA ASN A 98 17.57 3.37 0.98
C ASN A 98 18.66 2.30 1.14
N HIS A 99 18.67 1.58 2.26
CA HIS A 99 19.67 0.53 2.47
C HIS A 99 19.42 -0.75 1.66
N ASP A 100 18.22 -0.93 1.14
CA ASP A 100 17.93 -1.99 0.17
C ASP A 100 18.72 -1.78 -1.13
N LEU A 101 19.05 -0.52 -1.44
CA LEU A 101 19.78 -0.12 -2.64
C LEU A 101 21.29 0.12 -2.41
N ASP A 102 21.82 -0.22 -1.23
CA ASP A 102 23.25 -0.10 -0.94
C ASP A 102 24.11 -1.00 -1.85
N ARG A 103 23.57 -2.12 -2.29
CA ARG A 103 24.28 -3.14 -3.10
C ARG A 103 23.61 -3.48 -4.42
N TYR A 104 22.44 -2.91 -4.68
CA TYR A 104 21.59 -3.27 -5.79
C TYR A 104 21.08 -2.01 -6.50
N SER A 105 20.77 -2.12 -7.77
CA SER A 105 19.92 -1.16 -8.45
C SER A 105 18.45 -1.36 -8.04
N VAL A 106 17.62 -0.37 -8.33
CA VAL A 106 16.15 -0.47 -8.11
C VAL A 106 15.59 -1.70 -8.84
N ASP A 107 15.96 -1.90 -10.11
CA ASP A 107 15.44 -3.02 -10.91
C ASP A 107 15.85 -4.38 -10.35
N GLU A 108 17.10 -4.52 -9.89
CA GLU A 108 17.57 -5.75 -9.25
C GLU A 108 16.78 -6.05 -7.98
N TYR A 109 16.51 -5.01 -7.16
CA TYR A 109 15.77 -5.19 -5.92
C TYR A 109 14.29 -5.53 -6.17
N VAL A 110 13.63 -4.83 -7.07
CA VAL A 110 12.24 -5.10 -7.48
C VAL A 110 12.08 -6.55 -7.93
N VAL A 111 12.97 -7.02 -8.83
CA VAL A 111 12.95 -8.41 -9.31
C VAL A 111 13.26 -9.39 -8.17
N GLY A 112 14.28 -9.11 -7.36
CA GLY A 112 14.74 -10.00 -6.29
C GLY A 112 13.72 -10.17 -5.16
N MET A 113 12.91 -9.16 -4.91
CA MET A 113 11.84 -9.18 -3.92
C MET A 113 10.48 -9.60 -4.50
N GLY A 114 10.38 -9.75 -5.83
CA GLY A 114 9.12 -10.11 -6.50
C GLY A 114 8.07 -9.01 -6.43
N MET A 115 8.51 -7.74 -6.39
CA MET A 115 7.63 -6.58 -6.40
C MET A 115 7.04 -6.35 -7.79
N PRO A 116 5.81 -5.80 -7.91
CA PRO A 116 5.24 -5.50 -9.23
C PRO A 116 5.97 -4.34 -9.94
N ASN A 117 6.44 -3.36 -9.18
CA ASN A 117 7.23 -2.21 -9.61
C ASN A 117 7.85 -1.54 -8.38
N ARG A 118 8.73 -0.54 -8.55
CA ARG A 118 9.28 0.29 -7.46
C ARG A 118 8.21 1.16 -6.77
N TYR A 119 7.15 1.54 -7.50
CA TYR A 119 5.93 2.13 -6.98
C TYR A 119 4.71 1.44 -7.62
N TYR A 120 3.64 1.30 -6.88
CA TYR A 120 2.43 0.62 -7.34
C TYR A 120 1.26 0.91 -6.39
N SER A 121 0.05 0.55 -6.81
CA SER A 121 -1.14 0.62 -5.97
C SER A 121 -1.91 -0.69 -5.96
N PHE A 122 -2.74 -0.87 -4.95
CA PHE A 122 -3.67 -1.99 -4.82
C PHE A 122 -4.87 -1.60 -3.96
N ASP A 123 -6.01 -2.24 -4.23
CA ASP A 123 -7.22 -2.02 -3.44
C ASP A 123 -7.43 -3.12 -2.41
N LYS A 124 -7.86 -2.73 -1.22
CA LYS A 124 -8.30 -3.67 -0.18
C LYS A 124 -9.51 -3.12 0.54
N GLY A 125 -10.62 -3.84 0.48
CA GLY A 125 -11.91 -3.35 1.02
C GLY A 125 -12.32 -2.04 0.34
N ASN A 126 -12.49 -0.99 1.14
CA ASN A 126 -12.85 0.35 0.67
C ASN A 126 -11.67 1.34 0.74
N PHE A 127 -10.45 0.82 0.67
CA PHE A 127 -9.23 1.62 0.67
C PHE A 127 -8.39 1.33 -0.57
N HIS A 128 -7.78 2.38 -1.06
CA HIS A 128 -6.76 2.37 -2.09
C HIS A 128 -5.40 2.58 -1.43
N PHE A 129 -4.49 1.63 -1.57
CA PHE A 129 -3.15 1.69 -1.00
C PHE A 129 -2.16 2.01 -2.12
N VAL A 130 -1.32 2.99 -1.90
CA VAL A 130 -0.30 3.43 -2.85
C VAL A 130 1.06 3.31 -2.19
N VAL A 131 1.93 2.50 -2.77
CA VAL A 131 3.33 2.34 -2.36
C VAL A 131 4.18 3.25 -3.23
N LEU A 132 4.95 4.11 -2.60
CA LEU A 132 5.79 5.11 -3.27
C LEU A 132 7.28 4.83 -3.03
N ASP A 133 8.08 5.21 -4.01
CA ASP A 133 9.54 5.14 -3.98
C ASP A 133 10.12 6.55 -3.91
N GLY A 134 10.66 6.92 -2.75
CA GLY A 134 11.36 8.18 -2.51
C GLY A 134 12.89 8.05 -2.66
N ASN A 135 13.40 6.93 -3.19
CA ASN A 135 14.83 6.66 -3.24
C ASN A 135 15.51 7.31 -4.45
N ASN A 136 15.42 8.63 -4.49
CA ASN A 136 16.11 9.43 -5.48
C ASN A 136 16.87 10.57 -4.79
N TYR A 137 17.95 11.03 -5.44
CA TYR A 137 18.69 12.22 -5.01
C TYR A 137 18.80 13.22 -6.16
N SER A 138 19.02 14.48 -5.80
CA SER A 138 19.34 15.52 -6.78
C SER A 138 20.82 15.87 -6.72
N ASP A 139 21.48 15.98 -7.87
CA ASP A 139 22.84 16.51 -7.99
C ASP A 139 22.86 18.05 -8.17
N GLY A 140 21.66 18.65 -8.19
CA GLY A 140 21.44 20.09 -8.41
C GLY A 140 21.01 20.44 -9.84
N GLU A 141 21.10 19.48 -10.77
CA GLU A 141 20.66 19.61 -12.16
C GLU A 141 19.54 18.61 -12.48
N GLU A 142 19.73 17.35 -12.07
CA GLU A 142 18.81 16.26 -12.36
C GLU A 142 18.47 15.45 -11.09
N ILE A 143 17.42 14.61 -11.20
CA ILE A 143 17.04 13.63 -10.17
C ILE A 143 17.48 12.25 -10.65
N HIS A 144 18.18 11.55 -9.78
CA HIS A 144 18.77 10.23 -10.04
C HIS A 144 18.27 9.20 -9.04
N HIS A 145 18.07 7.97 -9.50
CA HIS A 145 17.74 6.85 -8.61
C HIS A 145 18.94 6.46 -7.73
N TYR A 146 18.65 5.99 -6.52
CA TYR A 146 19.64 5.28 -5.73
C TYR A 146 20.07 4.02 -6.47
N ASP A 147 21.36 3.77 -6.47
CA ASP A 147 21.97 2.66 -7.15
C ASP A 147 23.34 2.38 -6.52
N HIS A 148 23.51 1.18 -5.92
CA HIS A 148 24.77 0.75 -5.30
C HIS A 148 25.37 1.84 -4.36
N ALA A 149 24.52 2.37 -3.45
CA ALA A 149 24.86 3.44 -2.49
C ALA A 149 25.40 4.74 -3.11
N ASN A 150 25.08 5.04 -4.38
CA ASN A 150 25.54 6.25 -5.07
C ASN A 150 25.09 7.56 -4.37
N TYR A 151 23.94 7.52 -3.69
CA TYR A 151 23.38 8.64 -2.93
C TYR A 151 24.28 9.11 -1.78
N GLY A 152 25.09 8.24 -1.20
CA GLY A 152 26.00 8.56 -0.10
C GLY A 152 27.06 9.62 -0.42
N LYS A 153 27.17 10.07 -1.67
CA LYS A 153 28.06 11.16 -2.11
C LYS A 153 27.44 12.55 -1.93
N TYR A 154 26.15 12.63 -1.68
CA TYR A 154 25.38 13.88 -1.60
C TYR A 154 24.89 14.15 -0.18
N PRO A 155 24.68 15.42 0.21
CA PRO A 155 24.13 15.74 1.51
C PRO A 155 22.67 15.29 1.62
N LEU A 156 22.21 14.99 2.84
CA LEU A 156 20.83 14.52 3.10
C LEU A 156 19.74 15.46 2.57
N SER A 157 20.01 16.76 2.49
CA SER A 157 19.10 17.74 1.89
C SER A 157 18.80 17.49 0.40
N ASN A 158 19.62 16.67 -0.25
CA ASN A 158 19.47 16.33 -1.66
C ASN A 158 18.86 14.94 -1.89
N HIS A 159 18.35 14.32 -0.83
CA HIS A 159 17.76 12.98 -0.86
C HIS A 159 16.24 13.05 -0.79
N SER A 160 15.62 11.91 -1.04
CA SER A 160 14.18 11.67 -0.84
C SER A 160 13.27 12.43 -1.80
N TYR A 161 13.61 12.36 -3.08
CA TYR A 161 12.78 12.92 -4.14
C TYR A 161 11.91 11.83 -4.82
N MET A 162 10.75 12.22 -5.29
CA MET A 162 10.01 11.46 -6.31
C MET A 162 10.33 12.04 -7.67
N ASP A 163 10.64 11.18 -8.65
CA ASP A 163 10.86 11.63 -10.00
C ASP A 163 9.54 12.00 -10.73
N LYS A 164 9.71 12.65 -11.87
CA LYS A 164 8.57 13.14 -12.66
C LYS A 164 7.66 12.00 -13.13
N GLU A 165 8.21 10.87 -13.52
CA GLU A 165 7.44 9.73 -14.02
C GLU A 165 6.51 9.18 -12.93
N GLN A 166 7.03 8.99 -11.72
CA GLN A 166 6.24 8.56 -10.56
C GLN A 166 5.16 9.57 -10.20
N MET A 167 5.47 10.87 -10.24
CA MET A 167 4.49 11.92 -9.95
C MET A 167 3.36 11.95 -10.97
N GLU A 168 3.65 11.81 -12.26
CA GLU A 168 2.64 11.74 -13.32
C GLU A 168 1.79 10.47 -13.22
N TRP A 169 2.39 9.36 -12.81
CA TRP A 169 1.67 8.12 -12.52
C TRP A 169 0.75 8.30 -11.30
N LEU A 170 1.27 8.84 -10.20
CA LEU A 170 0.51 9.06 -8.96
C LEU A 170 -0.72 9.93 -9.19
N GLU A 171 -0.58 11.02 -9.95
CA GLU A 171 -1.71 11.89 -10.30
C GLU A 171 -2.82 11.12 -11.03
N LYS A 172 -2.47 10.28 -12.00
CA LYS A 172 -3.42 9.45 -12.75
C LYS A 172 -4.04 8.35 -11.89
N ASP A 173 -3.24 7.72 -11.03
CA ASP A 173 -3.66 6.66 -10.14
C ASP A 173 -4.70 7.18 -9.14
N LEU A 174 -4.40 8.29 -8.46
CA LEU A 174 -5.33 8.94 -7.53
C LEU A 174 -6.62 9.46 -8.20
N ALA A 175 -6.53 9.89 -9.46
CA ALA A 175 -7.70 10.33 -10.23
C ALA A 175 -8.57 9.15 -10.71
N SER A 176 -8.08 7.93 -10.65
CA SER A 176 -8.77 6.73 -11.13
C SER A 176 -9.70 6.10 -10.11
N THR A 177 -9.68 6.55 -8.85
CA THR A 177 -10.42 5.95 -7.75
C THR A 177 -11.13 6.99 -6.88
N ASP A 178 -12.28 6.62 -6.34
CA ASP A 178 -13.00 7.36 -5.29
C ASP A 178 -12.76 6.77 -3.89
N LEU A 179 -11.93 5.75 -3.77
CA LEU A 179 -11.63 5.09 -2.49
C LEU A 179 -10.76 6.00 -1.60
N LYS A 180 -10.86 5.79 -0.29
CA LYS A 180 -9.95 6.45 0.65
C LYS A 180 -8.53 5.95 0.43
N THR A 181 -7.60 6.85 0.15
CA THR A 181 -6.23 6.51 -0.16
C THR A 181 -5.34 6.51 1.08
N VAL A 182 -4.47 5.50 1.15
CA VAL A 182 -3.38 5.37 2.13
C VAL A 182 -2.06 5.37 1.35
N LEU A 183 -1.23 6.39 1.57
CA LEU A 183 0.10 6.48 0.99
C LEU A 183 1.11 5.79 1.92
N LEU A 184 1.97 4.97 1.34
CA LEU A 184 2.98 4.16 2.02
C LEU A 184 4.34 4.42 1.38
N SER A 185 5.31 4.84 2.17
CA SER A 185 6.67 5.13 1.70
C SER A 185 7.66 4.88 2.84
N HIS A 186 8.89 4.49 2.49
CA HIS A 186 9.99 4.46 3.44
C HIS A 186 10.46 5.88 3.76
N GLN A 187 10.67 6.68 2.73
CA GLN A 187 11.12 8.06 2.87
C GLN A 187 9.98 8.99 3.29
N SER A 188 10.34 10.07 3.99
CA SER A 188 9.39 11.14 4.34
C SER A 188 8.79 11.75 3.07
N LEU A 189 7.49 12.07 3.10
CA LEU A 189 6.75 12.69 2.01
C LEU A 189 6.54 14.20 2.28
N GLU A 190 7.56 14.87 2.80
CA GLU A 190 7.52 16.31 3.09
C GLU A 190 7.62 17.17 1.84
#